data_85a4cce935656ff2f46cee6274ba7057
#
_entry.id   85a4cce935656ff2f46cee6274ba7057
#
_cell.length_a   1.000
_cell.length_b   1.000
_cell.length_c   1.000
_cell.angle_alpha   90.00
_cell.angle_beta   90.00
_cell.angle_gamma   90.00
#
_symmetry.space_group_name_H-M   'P 1'
#
loop_
_entity.id
_entity.type
_entity.pdbx_description
1 polymer ?
#
loop_
_entity_poly.entity_id
_entity_poly.type
_entity_poly.pdbx_seq_one_letter_code
_entity_poly.pdbx_strand_id
1 'polypeptide(L)'
;MATVIASLPEARAALEAAKSSGGAAELESPPDAASIYGVLWFAELDRALLTEFAGTSFTLTLDCGSRADLAHAALVEGIKRIRFSGHPEAAKALSDIAQQVGAELVGS
;
A
#
# COMPACT_ATOMS: atom_id res chain seq x y z
N MET A 1 8.32 -12.04 3.85
CA MET A 1 9.21 -10.87 3.63
C MET A 1 8.62 -9.97 2.54
N ALA A 2 8.57 -8.68 2.79
CA ALA A 2 8.00 -7.75 1.83
C ALA A 2 8.98 -7.43 0.71
N THR A 3 8.46 -7.28 -0.50
CA THR A 3 9.26 -6.89 -1.67
C THR A 3 8.99 -5.43 -1.96
N VAL A 4 10.05 -4.61 -2.01
CA VAL A 4 9.93 -3.19 -2.33
C VAL A 4 9.73 -3.05 -3.84
N ILE A 5 8.67 -2.34 -4.23
CA ILE A 5 8.38 -2.10 -5.65
C ILE A 5 8.13 -0.61 -5.87
N ALA A 6 8.58 -0.12 -7.01
CA ALA A 6 8.39 1.28 -7.40
C ALA A 6 7.86 1.40 -8.84
N SER A 7 7.54 0.28 -9.48
CA SER A 7 7.03 0.30 -10.85
C SER A 7 6.10 -0.89 -11.08
N LEU A 8 5.28 -0.80 -12.12
CA LEU A 8 4.37 -1.89 -12.49
C LEU A 8 5.15 -3.16 -12.91
N PRO A 9 6.22 -3.08 -13.70
CA PRO A 9 7.00 -4.28 -14.02
C PRO A 9 7.56 -4.99 -12.81
N GLU A 10 8.08 -4.26 -11.81
CA GLU A 10 8.57 -4.86 -10.57
C GLU A 10 7.47 -5.56 -9.81
N ALA A 11 6.31 -4.92 -9.69
CA ALA A 11 5.17 -5.50 -9.02
C ALA A 11 4.68 -6.77 -9.73
N ARG A 12 4.60 -6.73 -11.05
CA ARG A 12 4.20 -7.90 -11.85
C ARG A 12 5.14 -9.06 -11.64
N ALA A 13 6.46 -8.81 -11.63
CA ALA A 13 7.44 -9.87 -11.42
C ALA A 13 7.27 -10.53 -10.04
N ALA A 14 7.03 -9.74 -9.00
CA ALA A 14 6.80 -10.26 -7.66
C ALA A 14 5.52 -11.10 -7.59
N LEU A 15 4.44 -10.65 -8.24
CA LEU A 15 3.17 -11.37 -8.22
C LEU A 15 3.20 -12.61 -9.09
N GLU A 16 3.93 -12.60 -10.21
CA GLU A 16 4.12 -13.80 -11.03
C GLU A 16 4.87 -14.87 -10.24
N ALA A 17 5.89 -14.49 -9.47
CA ALA A 17 6.63 -15.41 -8.63
C ALA A 17 5.72 -16.02 -7.56
N ALA A 18 4.89 -15.21 -6.91
CA ALA A 18 3.95 -15.69 -5.90
C ALA A 18 2.92 -16.64 -6.50
N LYS A 19 2.40 -16.30 -7.68
CA LYS A 19 1.43 -17.13 -8.40
C LYS A 19 2.02 -18.50 -8.73
N SER A 20 3.27 -18.51 -9.20
CA SER A 20 3.95 -19.77 -9.54
C SER A 20 4.20 -20.66 -8.34
N SER A 21 4.46 -20.06 -7.17
CA SER A 21 4.70 -20.82 -5.94
C SER A 21 3.41 -21.19 -5.19
N GLY A 22 2.27 -20.66 -5.62
CA GLY A 22 0.99 -20.85 -4.95
C GLY A 22 0.85 -20.08 -3.64
N GLY A 23 1.75 -19.13 -3.38
CA GLY A 23 1.76 -18.36 -2.14
C GLY A 23 1.11 -16.99 -2.27
N ALA A 24 1.25 -16.20 -1.21
CA ALA A 24 0.83 -14.80 -1.18
C ALA A 24 2.05 -13.90 -1.30
N ALA A 25 1.84 -12.68 -1.79
CA ALA A 25 2.92 -11.70 -1.91
C ALA A 25 2.68 -10.51 -0.99
N GLU A 26 3.74 -10.01 -0.39
CA GLU A 26 3.71 -8.74 0.31
C GLU A 26 4.55 -7.74 -0.48
N LEU A 27 3.89 -6.70 -0.96
CA LEU A 27 4.54 -5.62 -1.70
C LEU A 27 4.54 -4.37 -0.85
N GLU A 28 5.61 -3.62 -0.92
CA GLU A 28 5.65 -2.31 -0.26
C GLU A 28 6.33 -1.28 -1.14
N SER A 29 5.91 -0.05 -1.00
CA SER A 29 6.53 1.06 -1.71
C SER A 29 7.86 1.43 -1.05
N PRO A 30 8.73 2.17 -1.76
CA PRO A 30 9.89 2.78 -1.12
C PRO A 30 9.47 3.76 -0.03
N PRO A 31 10.38 4.14 0.88
CA PRO A 31 10.08 5.15 1.90
C PRO A 31 9.59 6.46 1.25
N ASP A 32 8.60 7.08 1.87
CA ASP A 32 8.00 8.34 1.42
C ASP A 32 7.45 8.33 0.00
N ALA A 33 7.11 7.16 -0.52
CA ALA A 33 6.64 7.03 -1.90
C ALA A 33 5.37 7.83 -2.18
N ALA A 34 4.48 7.95 -1.21
CA ALA A 34 3.27 8.75 -1.39
C ALA A 34 3.59 10.20 -1.72
N SER A 35 4.63 10.76 -1.12
CA SER A 35 5.09 12.12 -1.38
C SER A 35 5.84 12.24 -2.70
N ILE A 36 6.62 11.22 -3.04
CA ILE A 36 7.49 11.25 -4.22
C ILE A 36 6.72 10.94 -5.51
N TYR A 37 5.90 9.89 -5.49
CA TYR A 37 5.20 9.42 -6.68
C TYR A 37 3.72 9.84 -6.71
N GLY A 38 3.14 10.12 -5.55
CA GLY A 38 1.74 10.48 -5.44
C GLY A 38 0.84 9.31 -5.07
N VAL A 39 -0.19 9.60 -4.27
CA VAL A 39 -1.16 8.60 -3.81
C VAL A 39 -1.92 7.99 -4.98
N LEU A 40 -2.34 8.80 -5.94
CA LEU A 40 -3.13 8.32 -7.08
C LEU A 40 -2.34 7.35 -7.95
N TRP A 41 -1.03 7.56 -8.09
CA TRP A 41 -0.19 6.65 -8.85
C TRP A 41 -0.21 5.25 -8.23
N PHE A 42 -0.07 5.15 -6.91
CA PHE A 42 -0.13 3.86 -6.22
C PHE A 42 -1.53 3.27 -6.19
N ALA A 43 -2.57 4.10 -6.09
CA ALA A 43 -3.95 3.63 -6.15
C ALA A 43 -4.25 3.00 -7.52
N GLU A 44 -3.79 3.62 -8.59
CA GLU A 44 -3.95 3.07 -9.94
C GLU A 44 -3.14 1.79 -10.13
N LEU A 45 -1.92 1.75 -9.60
CA LEU A 45 -1.10 0.54 -9.61
C LEU A 45 -1.82 -0.61 -8.90
N ASP A 46 -2.35 -0.34 -7.72
CA ASP A 46 -3.07 -1.33 -6.92
C ASP A 46 -4.28 -1.87 -7.68
N ARG A 47 -5.08 -1.00 -8.30
CA ARG A 47 -6.24 -1.41 -9.10
C ARG A 47 -5.83 -2.28 -10.28
N ALA A 48 -4.76 -1.90 -10.97
CA ALA A 48 -4.26 -2.69 -12.11
C ALA A 48 -3.84 -4.09 -11.66
N LEU A 49 -3.14 -4.19 -10.54
CA LEU A 49 -2.71 -5.47 -10.01
C LEU A 49 -3.87 -6.32 -9.53
N LEU A 50 -4.87 -5.72 -8.88
CA LEU A 50 -6.07 -6.45 -8.44
C LEU A 50 -6.82 -7.04 -9.62
N THR A 51 -6.87 -6.35 -10.74
CA THR A 51 -7.52 -6.84 -11.95
C THR A 51 -6.69 -7.95 -12.61
N GLU A 52 -5.39 -7.71 -12.79
CA GLU A 52 -4.51 -8.63 -13.52
C GLU A 52 -4.25 -9.92 -12.73
N PHE A 53 -4.17 -9.83 -11.41
CA PHE A 53 -3.86 -10.96 -10.53
C PHE A 53 -5.01 -11.28 -9.59
N ALA A 54 -6.24 -11.29 -10.10
CA ALA A 54 -7.45 -11.49 -9.30
C ALA A 54 -7.43 -12.78 -8.47
N GLY A 55 -6.75 -13.82 -8.95
CA GLY A 55 -6.64 -15.09 -8.24
C GLY A 55 -5.43 -15.19 -7.31
N THR A 56 -4.61 -14.17 -7.21
CA THR A 56 -3.40 -14.17 -6.41
C THR A 56 -3.59 -13.26 -5.18
N SER A 57 -3.29 -13.81 -4.01
CA SER A 57 -3.40 -13.04 -2.77
C SER A 57 -2.17 -12.15 -2.62
N PHE A 58 -2.39 -10.85 -2.42
CA PHE A 58 -1.28 -9.91 -2.17
C PHE A 58 -1.74 -8.72 -1.34
N THR A 59 -0.78 -8.06 -0.72
CA THR A 59 -0.98 -6.80 0.00
C THR A 59 0.03 -5.79 -0.50
N LEU A 60 -0.43 -4.57 -0.79
CA LEU A 60 0.45 -3.46 -1.15
C LEU A 60 0.42 -2.43 -0.02
N THR A 61 1.57 -2.16 0.57
CA THR A 61 1.72 -1.16 1.62
C THR A 61 2.32 0.11 1.02
N LEU A 62 1.62 1.23 1.18
CA LEU A 62 2.09 2.53 0.73
C LEU A 62 2.68 3.30 1.90
N ASP A 63 3.92 3.72 1.76
CA ASP A 63 4.59 4.52 2.80
C ASP A 63 4.24 5.99 2.61
N CYS A 64 3.57 6.56 3.60
CA CYS A 64 3.17 7.96 3.62
C CYS A 64 4.09 8.82 4.51
N GLY A 65 5.12 8.22 5.12
CA GLY A 65 6.02 8.92 6.00
C GLY A 65 5.28 9.58 7.15
N SER A 66 5.57 10.84 7.40
CA SER A 66 4.91 11.62 8.44
C SER A 66 3.76 12.48 7.92
N ARG A 67 3.36 12.30 6.68
CA ARG A 67 2.34 13.12 6.03
C ARG A 67 0.93 12.55 6.26
N ALA A 68 0.24 13.10 7.28
CA ALA A 68 -1.12 12.67 7.63
C ALA A 68 -2.11 12.94 6.49
N ASP A 69 -1.92 14.02 5.75
CA ASP A 69 -2.77 14.37 4.61
C ASP A 69 -2.69 13.32 3.50
N LEU A 70 -1.50 12.80 3.22
CA LEU A 70 -1.31 11.77 2.21
C LEU A 70 -1.85 10.42 2.68
N ALA A 71 -1.67 10.11 3.97
CA ALA A 71 -2.22 8.89 4.55
C ALA A 71 -3.75 8.88 4.47
N HIS A 72 -4.38 10.00 4.78
CA HIS A 72 -5.83 10.15 4.67
C HIS A 72 -6.28 9.98 3.21
N ALA A 73 -5.60 10.65 2.28
CA ALA A 73 -5.92 10.55 0.87
C ALA A 73 -5.80 9.11 0.37
N ALA A 74 -4.77 8.39 0.82
CA ALA A 74 -4.58 6.99 0.43
C ALA A 74 -5.72 6.10 0.93
N LEU A 75 -6.20 6.32 2.15
CA LEU A 75 -7.34 5.58 2.68
C LEU A 75 -8.60 5.86 1.87
N VAL A 76 -8.83 7.11 1.51
CA VAL A 76 -9.98 7.50 0.67
C VAL A 76 -9.91 6.83 -0.70
N GLU A 77 -8.72 6.70 -1.27
CA GLU A 77 -8.52 6.08 -2.58
C GLU A 77 -8.58 4.54 -2.55
N GLY A 78 -8.72 3.96 -1.37
CA GLY A 78 -8.89 2.52 -1.25
C GLY A 78 -7.62 1.70 -1.05
N ILE A 79 -6.49 2.35 -0.77
CA ILE A 79 -5.26 1.64 -0.42
C ILE A 79 -5.52 0.90 0.90
N LYS A 80 -5.23 -0.39 0.93
CA LYS A 80 -5.61 -1.24 2.07
C LYS A 80 -4.60 -1.27 3.20
N ARG A 81 -3.37 -0.87 2.95
CA ARG A 81 -2.34 -0.86 3.99
C ARG A 81 -1.42 0.34 3.81
N ILE A 82 -1.24 1.09 4.88
CA ILE A 82 -0.51 2.36 4.85
C ILE A 82 0.49 2.38 5.99
N ARG A 83 1.72 2.77 5.69
CA ARG A 83 2.74 2.99 6.71
C ARG A 83 2.80 4.48 7.04
N PHE A 84 2.67 4.80 8.31
CA PHE A 84 2.66 6.18 8.79
C PHE A 84 3.54 6.32 10.02
N SER A 85 4.41 7.33 10.04
CA SER A 85 5.37 7.55 11.11
C SER A 85 5.26 8.95 11.72
N GLY A 86 4.11 9.60 11.55
CA GLY A 86 3.91 10.95 12.06
C GLY A 86 3.44 11.02 13.50
N HIS A 87 2.81 12.11 13.85
CA HIS A 87 2.37 12.41 15.21
C HIS A 87 1.39 11.35 15.74
N PRO A 88 1.53 10.91 17.01
CA PRO A 88 0.64 9.87 17.57
C PRO A 88 -0.85 10.19 17.53
N GLU A 89 -1.23 11.46 17.71
CA GLU A 89 -2.65 11.83 17.62
C GLU A 89 -3.19 11.67 16.21
N ALA A 90 -2.39 12.03 15.21
CA ALA A 90 -2.75 11.82 13.83
C ALA A 90 -2.82 10.31 13.52
N ALA A 91 -1.89 9.53 14.04
CA ALA A 91 -1.88 8.09 13.86
C ALA A 91 -3.17 7.45 14.40
N LYS A 92 -3.63 7.91 15.56
CA LYS A 92 -4.87 7.41 16.16
C LYS A 92 -6.08 7.73 15.30
N ALA A 93 -6.18 8.97 14.82
CA ALA A 93 -7.28 9.39 13.96
C ALA A 93 -7.28 8.60 12.64
N LEU A 94 -6.11 8.42 12.04
CA LEU A 94 -5.97 7.66 10.81
C LEU A 94 -6.31 6.19 11.01
N SER A 95 -5.92 5.63 12.16
CA SER A 95 -6.23 4.24 12.49
C SER A 95 -7.74 4.02 12.59
N ASP A 96 -8.46 4.97 13.19
CA ASP A 96 -9.92 4.91 13.28
C ASP A 96 -10.56 4.93 11.89
N ILE A 97 -10.07 5.79 11.00
CA ILE A 97 -10.56 5.86 9.62
C ILE A 97 -10.24 4.56 8.88
N ALA A 98 -9.01 4.05 9.04
CA ALA A 98 -8.60 2.80 8.41
C ALA A 98 -9.53 1.65 8.81
N GLN A 99 -9.87 1.57 10.09
CA GLN A 99 -10.77 0.55 10.58
C GLN A 99 -12.15 0.63 9.93
N GLN A 100 -12.66 1.85 9.73
CA GLN A 100 -13.97 2.07 9.11
C GLN A 100 -13.99 1.65 7.64
N VAL A 101 -12.89 1.78 6.92
CA VAL A 101 -12.83 1.44 5.50
C VAL A 101 -12.21 0.07 5.23
N GLY A 102 -11.93 -0.71 6.26
CA GLY A 102 -11.36 -2.04 6.10
C GLY A 102 -9.89 -2.04 5.71
N ALA A 103 -9.15 -1.01 6.10
CA ALA A 103 -7.73 -0.89 5.83
C ALA A 103 -6.93 -1.02 7.13
N GLU A 104 -5.60 -1.09 6.99
CA GLU A 104 -4.69 -1.22 8.12
C GLU A 104 -3.66 -0.10 8.10
N LEU A 105 -3.43 0.49 9.27
CA LEU A 105 -2.35 1.47 9.46
C LEU A 105 -1.23 0.79 10.23
N VAL A 106 -0.01 0.84 9.68
CA VAL A 106 1.16 0.26 10.35
C VAL A 106 2.15 1.37 10.68
N GLY A 107 2.90 1.18 11.77
CA GLY A 107 3.96 2.09 12.16
C GLY A 107 5.23 1.86 11.37
N SER A 108 6.13 2.81 11.45
CA SER A 108 7.44 2.69 10.83
C SER A 108 8.42 1.93 11.73
#